data_5d1f470acf372c60b2fdf97d8389443d
#
_entry.id   5d1f470acf372c60b2fdf97d8389443d
#
_cell.length_a   1.000
_cell.length_b   1.000
_cell.length_c   1.000
_cell.angle_alpha   90.00
_cell.angle_beta   90.00
_cell.angle_gamma   90.00
#
_symmetry.space_group_name_H-M   'P 1'
#
loop_
_entity.id
_entity.type
_entity.pdbx_description
1 polymer ?
#
loop_
_entity_poly.entity_id
_entity_poly.type
_entity_poly.pdbx_seq_one_letter_code
_entity_poly.pdbx_strand_id
1 'polypeptide(L)'
;MISDERVEAAINMLAVTDETAALAKAKVKALEVYGKTAKAFAFLETTGTVAEREAKALTSSIYREWQKDYEKAVIESETIANKRASAAGEREVWRSLQANRRQGA
;
A
#
# COMPACT_ATOMS: atom_id res chain seq x y z
N MET A 1 23.94 16.63 4.20
CA MET A 1 24.53 15.98 3.03
C MET A 1 24.34 14.46 3.15
N ILE A 2 24.03 13.80 2.05
CA ILE A 2 23.82 12.34 2.05
C ILE A 2 25.15 11.61 1.90
N SER A 3 25.47 10.71 2.82
CA SER A 3 26.68 9.89 2.78
C SER A 3 26.54 8.74 1.76
N ASP A 4 27.67 8.25 1.27
CA ASP A 4 27.67 7.08 0.36
C ASP A 4 27.05 5.84 1.00
N GLU A 5 27.27 5.65 2.31
CA GLU A 5 26.67 4.55 3.08
C GLU A 5 25.16 4.64 3.12
N ARG A 6 24.63 5.83 3.26
CA ARG A 6 23.20 6.07 3.29
C ARG A 6 22.56 5.81 1.91
N VAL A 7 23.25 6.17 0.85
CA VAL A 7 22.81 5.89 -0.53
C VAL A 7 22.82 4.40 -0.82
N GLU A 8 23.87 3.69 -0.40
CA GLU A 8 23.94 2.25 -0.54
C GLU A 8 22.79 1.56 0.18
N ALA A 9 22.49 2.01 1.41
CA ALA A 9 21.35 1.51 2.18
C ALA A 9 20.03 1.78 1.44
N ALA A 10 19.86 2.95 0.84
CA ALA A 10 18.67 3.30 0.08
C ALA A 10 18.51 2.40 -1.17
N ILE A 11 19.58 2.19 -1.92
CA ILE A 11 19.56 1.33 -3.11
C ILE A 11 19.25 -0.11 -2.71
N ASN A 12 19.86 -0.61 -1.66
CA ASN A 12 19.59 -1.95 -1.15
C ASN A 12 18.14 -2.10 -0.68
N MET A 13 17.61 -1.12 0.02
CA MET A 13 16.22 -1.11 0.48
C MET A 13 15.26 -1.20 -0.71
N LEU A 14 15.50 -0.45 -1.78
CA LEU A 14 14.69 -0.52 -3.00
C LEU A 14 14.74 -1.91 -3.64
N ALA A 15 15.94 -2.48 -3.74
CA ALA A 15 16.13 -3.81 -4.33
C ALA A 15 15.43 -4.92 -3.53
N VAL A 16 15.62 -4.96 -2.20
CA VAL A 16 15.08 -6.04 -1.35
C VAL A 16 13.58 -5.91 -1.10
N THR A 17 12.99 -4.74 -1.26
CA THR A 17 11.56 -4.52 -1.00
C THR A 17 10.71 -4.46 -2.27
N ASP A 18 11.30 -4.58 -3.44
CA ASP A 18 10.57 -4.44 -4.71
C ASP A 18 9.41 -5.44 -4.83
N GLU A 19 9.68 -6.71 -4.61
CA GLU A 19 8.66 -7.76 -4.63
C GLU A 19 7.63 -7.58 -3.52
N THR A 20 8.07 -7.29 -2.31
CA THR A 20 7.18 -7.05 -1.16
C THR A 20 6.23 -5.88 -1.43
N ALA A 21 6.72 -4.80 -2.04
CA ALA A 21 5.91 -3.65 -2.40
C ALA A 21 4.86 -4.00 -3.46
N ALA A 22 5.25 -4.79 -4.47
CA ALA A 22 4.34 -5.24 -5.51
C ALA A 22 3.24 -6.15 -4.95
N LEU A 23 3.59 -7.08 -4.05
CA LEU A 23 2.63 -7.95 -3.39
C LEU A 23 1.68 -7.18 -2.48
N ALA A 24 2.16 -6.16 -1.77
CA ALA A 24 1.31 -5.31 -0.93
C ALA A 24 0.28 -4.55 -1.77
N LYS A 25 0.67 -4.01 -2.91
CA LYS A 25 -0.25 -3.35 -3.86
C LYS A 25 -1.28 -4.32 -4.43
N ALA A 26 -0.84 -5.51 -4.82
CA ALA A 26 -1.73 -6.54 -5.37
C ALA A 26 -2.77 -6.97 -4.33
N LYS A 27 -2.38 -7.09 -3.06
CA LYS A 27 -3.29 -7.42 -1.96
C LYS A 27 -4.37 -6.36 -1.78
N VAL A 28 -4.03 -5.08 -1.84
CA VAL A 28 -5.01 -3.99 -1.77
C VAL A 28 -6.04 -4.12 -2.89
N LYS A 29 -5.58 -4.32 -4.12
CA LYS A 29 -6.48 -4.47 -5.29
C LYS A 29 -7.38 -5.70 -5.17
N ALA A 30 -6.83 -6.82 -4.72
CA ALA A 30 -7.60 -8.04 -4.49
C ALA A 30 -8.69 -7.84 -3.44
N LEU A 31 -8.37 -7.13 -2.34
CA LEU A 31 -9.33 -6.82 -1.30
C LEU A 31 -10.40 -5.83 -1.75
N GLU A 32 -10.08 -4.88 -2.63
CA GLU A 32 -11.08 -4.00 -3.24
C GLU A 32 -12.14 -4.79 -4.01
N VAL A 33 -11.71 -5.74 -4.82
CA VAL A 33 -12.61 -6.62 -5.57
C VAL A 33 -13.41 -7.50 -4.62
N TYR A 34 -12.74 -8.08 -3.63
CA TYR A 34 -13.39 -8.96 -2.64
C TYR A 34 -14.42 -8.20 -1.80
N GLY A 35 -14.25 -6.90 -1.57
CA GLY A 35 -15.21 -6.07 -0.83
C GLY A 35 -16.61 -6.10 -1.43
N LYS A 36 -16.72 -6.11 -2.74
CA LYS A 36 -17.99 -6.22 -3.45
C LYS A 36 -18.64 -7.59 -3.17
N THR A 37 -17.85 -8.65 -3.19
CA THR A 37 -18.29 -10.02 -2.90
C THR A 37 -18.72 -10.16 -1.44
N ALA A 38 -17.95 -9.61 -0.50
CA ALA A 38 -18.27 -9.62 0.92
C ALA A 38 -19.61 -8.91 1.20
N LYS A 39 -19.82 -7.76 0.57
CA LYS A 39 -21.08 -7.02 0.68
C LYS A 39 -22.25 -7.82 0.11
N ALA A 40 -22.06 -8.47 -1.04
CA ALA A 40 -23.07 -9.28 -1.67
C ALA A 40 -23.45 -10.49 -0.80
N PHE A 41 -22.48 -11.19 -0.23
CA PHE A 41 -22.75 -12.30 0.69
C PHE A 41 -23.49 -11.84 1.93
N ALA A 42 -23.06 -10.72 2.52
CA ALA A 42 -23.73 -10.15 3.68
C ALA A 42 -25.18 -9.77 3.37
N PHE A 43 -25.43 -9.22 2.17
CA PHE A 43 -26.76 -8.87 1.71
C PHE A 43 -27.66 -10.12 1.56
N LEU A 44 -27.13 -11.21 1.01
CA LEU A 44 -27.86 -12.46 0.81
C LEU A 44 -28.28 -13.13 2.11
N GLU A 45 -27.54 -12.90 3.21
CA GLU A 45 -27.86 -13.45 4.53
C GLU A 45 -28.92 -12.66 5.28
N THR A 46 -29.37 -11.53 4.73
CA THR A 46 -30.32 -10.64 5.40
C THR A 46 -31.73 -10.78 4.82
N THR A 47 -32.74 -10.35 5.62
CA THR A 47 -34.15 -10.31 5.23
C THR A 47 -34.70 -8.92 5.45
N GLY A 48 -35.80 -8.59 4.76
CA GLY A 48 -36.45 -7.30 4.85
C GLY A 48 -36.48 -6.57 3.51
N THR A 49 -36.73 -5.28 3.52
CA THR A 49 -36.71 -4.44 2.33
C THR A 49 -35.26 -4.29 1.81
N VAL A 50 -35.10 -3.84 0.57
CA VAL A 50 -33.77 -3.63 -0.03
C VAL A 50 -32.95 -2.65 0.83
N ALA A 51 -33.56 -1.53 1.28
CA ALA A 51 -32.87 -0.55 2.12
C ALA A 51 -32.45 -1.14 3.47
N GLU A 52 -33.31 -1.92 4.12
CA GLU A 52 -33.00 -2.60 5.38
C GLU A 52 -31.87 -3.62 5.18
N ARG A 53 -31.92 -4.38 4.11
CA ARG A 53 -30.92 -5.41 3.80
C ARG A 53 -29.54 -4.78 3.52
N GLU A 54 -29.50 -3.67 2.79
CA GLU A 54 -28.26 -2.92 2.56
C GLU A 54 -27.66 -2.39 3.86
N ALA A 55 -28.48 -1.81 4.73
CA ALA A 55 -28.02 -1.31 6.02
C ALA A 55 -27.47 -2.45 6.90
N LYS A 56 -28.16 -3.59 6.93
CA LYS A 56 -27.72 -4.78 7.67
C LYS A 56 -26.41 -5.35 7.11
N ALA A 57 -26.26 -5.38 5.78
CA ALA A 57 -25.04 -5.86 5.14
C ALA A 57 -23.82 -5.01 5.54
N LEU A 58 -23.95 -3.69 5.53
CA LEU A 58 -22.87 -2.76 5.90
C LEU A 58 -22.45 -2.88 7.37
N THR A 59 -23.34 -3.35 8.23
CA THR A 59 -23.05 -3.54 9.66
C THR A 59 -22.77 -4.98 10.04
N SER A 60 -22.75 -5.88 9.07
CA SER A 60 -22.49 -7.30 9.29
C SER A 60 -21.05 -7.58 9.70
N SER A 61 -20.83 -8.71 10.40
CA SER A 61 -19.47 -9.14 10.78
C SER A 61 -18.59 -9.41 9.57
N ILE A 62 -19.14 -9.97 8.49
CA ILE A 62 -18.42 -10.26 7.25
C ILE A 62 -17.87 -8.98 6.63
N TYR A 63 -18.70 -7.95 6.52
CA TYR A 63 -18.30 -6.67 5.94
C TYR A 63 -17.31 -5.93 6.84
N ARG A 64 -17.51 -5.97 8.16
CA ARG A 64 -16.61 -5.36 9.15
C ARG A 64 -15.23 -6.01 9.13
N GLU A 65 -15.16 -7.33 9.02
CA GLU A 65 -13.88 -8.04 8.89
C GLU A 65 -13.16 -7.66 7.61
N TRP A 66 -13.88 -7.58 6.50
CA TRP A 66 -13.31 -7.10 5.26
C TRP A 66 -12.74 -5.68 5.40
N GLN A 67 -13.47 -4.77 6.05
CA GLN A 67 -13.01 -3.40 6.28
C GLN A 67 -11.69 -3.36 7.06
N LYS A 68 -11.57 -4.17 8.09
CA LYS A 68 -10.34 -4.27 8.90
C LYS A 68 -9.16 -4.77 8.06
N ASP A 69 -9.38 -5.82 7.28
CA ASP A 69 -8.35 -6.41 6.43
C ASP A 69 -7.92 -5.43 5.34
N TYR A 70 -8.88 -4.75 4.75
CA TYR A 70 -8.62 -3.74 3.73
C TYR A 70 -7.82 -2.57 4.28
N GLU A 71 -8.23 -2.01 5.41
CA GLU A 71 -7.53 -0.91 6.07
C GLU A 71 -6.10 -1.30 6.41
N LYS A 72 -5.89 -2.48 6.97
CA LYS A 72 -4.57 -3.00 7.30
C LYS A 72 -3.70 -3.15 6.06
N ALA A 73 -4.25 -3.66 4.97
CA ALA A 73 -3.54 -3.82 3.71
C ALA A 73 -3.14 -2.48 3.09
N VAL A 74 -4.02 -1.48 3.16
CA VAL A 74 -3.75 -0.11 2.68
C VAL A 74 -2.61 0.52 3.49
N ILE A 75 -2.67 0.42 4.82
CA ILE A 75 -1.61 0.95 5.70
C ILE A 75 -0.26 0.31 5.37
N GLU A 76 -0.22 -1.01 5.23
CA GLU A 76 0.99 -1.74 4.86
C GLU A 76 1.55 -1.28 3.51
N SER A 77 0.70 -1.20 2.49
CA SER A 77 1.09 -0.77 1.15
C SER A 77 1.61 0.67 1.13
N GLU A 78 0.92 1.59 1.79
CA GLU A 78 1.32 2.99 1.87
C GLU A 78 2.61 3.18 2.67
N THR A 79 2.79 2.42 3.75
CA THR A 79 4.01 2.47 4.55
C THR A 79 5.22 2.06 3.74
N ILE A 80 5.13 0.96 2.99
CA ILE A 80 6.22 0.50 2.12
C ILE A 80 6.45 1.51 1.00
N ALA A 81 5.40 2.03 0.38
CA ALA A 81 5.49 3.01 -0.70
C ALA A 81 6.20 4.28 -0.24
N ASN A 82 5.88 4.79 0.95
CA ASN A 82 6.50 5.99 1.50
C ASN A 82 7.99 5.77 1.82
N LYS A 83 8.35 4.62 2.37
CA LYS A 83 9.76 4.27 2.64
C LYS A 83 10.56 4.17 1.33
N ARG A 84 9.98 3.57 0.31
CA ARG A 84 10.61 3.45 -1.01
C ARG A 84 10.76 4.81 -1.69
N ALA A 85 9.77 5.68 -1.58
CA ALA A 85 9.83 7.03 -2.10
C ALA A 85 10.96 7.85 -1.45
N SER A 86 11.12 7.72 -0.13
CA SER A 86 12.21 8.37 0.61
C SER A 86 13.58 7.85 0.16
N ALA A 87 13.72 6.53 -0.03
CA ALA A 87 14.96 5.92 -0.50
C ALA A 87 15.29 6.37 -1.94
N ALA A 88 14.29 6.42 -2.81
CA ALA A 88 14.47 6.91 -4.18
C ALA A 88 14.89 8.38 -4.20
N GLY A 89 14.30 9.21 -3.32
CA GLY A 89 14.67 10.63 -3.17
C GLY A 89 16.12 10.81 -2.73
N GLU A 90 16.58 10.02 -1.76
CA GLU A 90 17.99 10.04 -1.33
C GLU A 90 18.95 9.69 -2.46
N ARG A 91 18.60 8.69 -3.25
CA ARG A 91 19.39 8.30 -4.42
C ARG A 91 19.48 9.43 -5.44
N GLU A 92 18.36 10.10 -5.72
CA GLU A 92 18.34 11.21 -6.70
C GLU A 92 19.15 12.41 -6.21
N VAL A 93 19.07 12.77 -4.94
CA VAL A 93 19.88 13.85 -4.35
C VAL A 93 21.37 13.52 -4.49
N TRP A 94 21.77 12.29 -4.16
CA TRP A 94 23.15 11.85 -4.29
C TRP A 94 23.64 11.94 -5.73
N ARG A 95 22.84 11.47 -6.69
CA ARG A 95 23.17 11.55 -8.14
C ARG A 95 23.38 12.98 -8.60
N SER A 96 22.53 13.91 -8.16
CA SER A 96 22.66 15.33 -8.49
C SER A 96 23.93 15.91 -7.92
N LEU A 97 24.29 15.57 -6.68
CA LEU A 97 25.52 16.01 -6.03
C LEU A 97 26.76 15.48 -6.77
N GLN A 98 26.77 14.24 -7.21
CA GLN A 98 27.87 13.64 -7.97
C GLN A 98 28.01 14.30 -9.34
N ALA A 99 26.91 14.58 -10.01
CA ALA A 99 26.93 15.31 -11.29
C ALA A 99 27.51 16.69 -11.14
N ASN A 100 27.14 17.44 -10.11
CA ASN A 100 27.67 18.77 -9.81
C ASN A 100 29.17 18.72 -9.51
N ARG A 101 29.64 17.74 -8.75
CA ARG A 101 31.07 17.56 -8.48
C ARG A 101 31.87 17.32 -9.76
N ARG A 102 31.36 16.50 -10.66
CA ARG A 102 32.01 16.22 -11.97
C ARG A 102 32.08 17.45 -12.85
N GLN A 103 31.04 18.28 -12.84
CA GLN A 103 31.01 19.53 -13.62
C GLN A 103 31.90 20.62 -13.00
N GLY A 104 32.06 20.63 -11.67
CA GLY A 104 32.88 21.58 -10.94
C GLY A 104 34.38 21.26 -10.91
N ALA A 105 34.75 20.08 -11.34
CA ALA A 105 36.14 19.66 -11.44
C ALA A 105 36.73 20.05 -12.78
#